data_f996b55778a9aa35904733741bfe31c0
#
_entry.id   f996b55778a9aa35904733741bfe31c0
#
_cell.length_a   1.000
_cell.length_b   1.000
_cell.length_c   1.000
_cell.angle_alpha   90.00
_cell.angle_beta   90.00
_cell.angle_gamma   90.00
#
_symmetry.space_group_name_H-M   'P 1'
#
loop_
_entity.id
_entity.type
_entity.pdbx_description
1 polymer ?
#
loop_
_entity_poly.entity_id
_entity_poly.type
_entity_poly.pdbx_seq_one_letter_code
_entity_poly.pdbx_strand_id
1 'polypeptide(L)'
;MVRNVWLALASGLMICGAARGQLVEKYDPVKTGCCLAGQARSLADQLQDWNQLGRYHDANEELRTQPAEAKRVVFMGDSITDLWKLGESFAGKPYVNRGIGGQTTSQMLVRMYPDVIDLRPAAVIILAGTNDIAQNTGPVTLTMVQENLMAITELAGKHGIQVILCSVTPISDYAPMPVGWGNPPQTADGPRQKLVQSTERPPSQILQLNEWIKSYAASVGAVYADYFSAVVDEKGMLKEGYSNDGLHPNEKGYARMAPVADLAIGKALK
;
A
#
# COMPACT_ATOMS: atom_id res chain seq x y z
N MET A 1 -52.40 14.87 51.19
CA MET A 1 -50.95 14.58 51.26
C MET A 1 -50.53 14.06 49.90
N VAL A 2 -49.98 14.89 49.06
CA VAL A 2 -49.51 14.54 47.72
C VAL A 2 -47.99 14.64 47.74
N ARG A 3 -47.29 13.50 47.63
CA ARG A 3 -45.82 13.46 47.56
C ARG A 3 -45.38 13.56 46.10
N ASN A 4 -44.78 14.70 45.75
CA ASN A 4 -44.13 14.92 44.47
C ASN A 4 -42.88 14.05 44.37
N VAL A 5 -42.83 13.13 43.40
CA VAL A 5 -41.64 12.38 43.00
C VAL A 5 -41.00 13.16 41.84
N TRP A 6 -39.83 13.74 42.08
CA TRP A 6 -39.00 14.34 41.03
C TRP A 6 -38.22 13.22 40.35
N LEU A 7 -38.52 12.95 39.10
CA LEU A 7 -37.65 12.15 38.21
C LEU A 7 -36.52 13.07 37.69
N ALA A 8 -35.34 12.81 38.14
CA ALA A 8 -34.13 13.40 37.57
C ALA A 8 -33.78 12.69 36.25
N LEU A 9 -34.07 13.35 35.14
CA LEU A 9 -33.54 13.00 33.84
C LEU A 9 -32.05 13.36 33.80
N ALA A 10 -31.18 12.39 33.93
CA ALA A 10 -29.75 12.53 33.63
C ALA A 10 -29.58 12.57 32.12
N SER A 11 -29.55 13.78 31.56
CA SER A 11 -29.13 14.01 30.17
C SER A 11 -27.62 13.81 30.08
N GLY A 12 -27.21 12.65 29.62
CA GLY A 12 -25.82 12.40 29.27
C GLY A 12 -25.41 13.27 28.08
N LEU A 13 -24.79 14.42 28.35
CA LEU A 13 -24.07 15.19 27.35
C LEU A 13 -22.86 14.36 26.92
N MET A 14 -22.93 13.73 25.73
CA MET A 14 -21.73 13.30 25.03
C MET A 14 -20.94 14.56 24.68
N ILE A 15 -19.92 14.86 25.47
CA ILE A 15 -18.93 15.88 25.13
C ILE A 15 -18.09 15.27 24.02
N CYS A 16 -18.45 15.59 22.77
CA CYS A 16 -17.55 15.44 21.64
C CYS A 16 -16.34 16.33 21.95
N GLY A 17 -15.23 15.71 22.31
CA GLY A 17 -13.98 16.41 22.67
C GLY A 17 -13.37 17.04 21.43
N ALA A 18 -13.96 18.17 20.97
CA ALA A 18 -13.21 19.11 20.16
C ALA A 18 -12.06 19.61 21.05
N ALA A 19 -10.82 19.35 20.65
CA ALA A 19 -9.65 19.92 21.29
C ALA A 19 -9.81 21.45 21.27
N ARG A 20 -10.30 22.00 22.37
CA ARG A 20 -10.37 23.44 22.56
C ARG A 20 -8.94 23.88 22.81
N GLY A 21 -8.42 24.73 21.94
CA GLY A 21 -7.12 25.35 22.14
C GLY A 21 -7.04 25.92 23.57
N GLN A 22 -6.11 25.41 24.36
CA GLN A 22 -5.79 25.97 25.66
C GLN A 22 -4.75 27.08 25.43
N LEU A 23 -4.95 28.23 26.11
CA LEU A 23 -3.92 29.26 26.14
C LEU A 23 -2.67 28.68 26.77
N VAL A 24 -1.53 28.84 26.09
CA VAL A 24 -0.24 28.39 26.61
C VAL A 24 0.29 29.37 27.65
N GLU A 25 0.85 28.87 28.76
CA GLU A 25 1.45 29.70 29.80
C GLU A 25 2.75 30.38 29.33
N LYS A 26 3.42 29.79 28.36
CA LYS A 26 4.64 30.29 27.75
C LYS A 26 4.54 30.19 26.24
N TYR A 27 4.78 31.29 25.54
CA TYR A 27 4.86 31.29 24.08
C TYR A 27 6.16 30.61 23.65
N ASP A 28 6.01 29.45 22.99
CA ASP A 28 7.09 28.78 22.29
C ASP A 28 6.86 28.95 20.78
N PRO A 29 7.66 29.79 20.12
CA PRO A 29 7.45 30.06 18.69
C PRO A 29 7.59 28.78 17.89
N VAL A 30 6.53 28.40 17.18
CA VAL A 30 6.57 27.30 16.22
C VAL A 30 7.68 27.62 15.22
N LYS A 31 8.73 26.81 15.20
CA LYS A 31 9.75 26.88 14.16
C LYS A 31 9.09 26.46 12.86
N THR A 32 8.55 27.44 12.13
CA THR A 32 8.08 27.22 10.78
C THR A 32 9.28 26.78 9.95
N GLY A 33 9.27 25.52 9.51
CA GLY A 33 10.25 25.04 8.57
C GLY A 33 10.30 25.94 7.34
N CYS A 34 11.45 26.06 6.74
CA CYS A 34 11.59 26.78 5.46
C CYS A 34 10.62 26.13 4.44
N CYS A 35 10.11 26.96 3.51
CA CYS A 35 9.47 26.47 2.28
C CYS A 35 7.98 26.07 2.39
N LEU A 36 7.21 26.68 3.30
CA LEU A 36 5.73 26.49 3.39
C LEU A 36 5.02 26.64 2.03
N ALA A 37 5.46 27.62 1.20
CA ALA A 37 4.88 27.81 -0.13
C ALA A 37 5.15 26.60 -1.06
N GLY A 38 6.30 25.95 -0.94
CA GLY A 38 6.62 24.72 -1.66
C GLY A 38 5.77 23.53 -1.19
N GLN A 39 5.61 23.39 0.12
CA GLN A 39 4.77 22.35 0.71
C GLN A 39 3.29 22.52 0.32
N ALA A 40 2.77 23.75 0.40
CA ALA A 40 1.40 24.06 -0.02
C ALA A 40 1.17 23.76 -1.51
N ARG A 41 2.15 24.08 -2.36
CA ARG A 41 2.10 23.78 -3.79
C ARG A 41 2.11 22.27 -4.04
N SER A 42 2.99 21.54 -3.38
CA SER A 42 3.06 20.08 -3.47
C SER A 42 1.75 19.40 -3.02
N LEU A 43 1.11 19.91 -1.96
CA LEU A 43 -0.21 19.42 -1.53
C LEU A 43 -1.29 19.74 -2.56
N ALA A 44 -1.27 20.93 -3.17
CA ALA A 44 -2.22 21.28 -4.23
C ALA A 44 -2.04 20.39 -5.46
N ASP A 45 -0.81 20.11 -5.86
CA ASP A 45 -0.51 19.20 -6.97
C ASP A 45 -0.99 17.77 -6.68
N GLN A 46 -0.78 17.28 -5.45
CA GLN A 46 -1.31 15.98 -5.02
C GLN A 46 -2.85 15.92 -5.03
N LEU A 47 -3.54 17.02 -4.74
CA LEU A 47 -5.00 17.09 -4.84
C LEU A 47 -5.49 17.10 -6.28
N GLN A 48 -4.71 17.63 -7.24
CA GLN A 48 -5.07 17.64 -8.67
C GLN A 48 -4.89 16.27 -9.32
N ASP A 49 -3.89 15.51 -8.88
CA ASP A 49 -3.62 14.15 -9.37
C ASP A 49 -3.50 13.17 -8.18
N TRP A 50 -4.57 13.10 -7.36
CA TRP A 50 -4.60 12.30 -6.11
C TRP A 50 -4.30 10.81 -6.32
N ASN A 51 -4.56 10.29 -7.49
CA ASN A 51 -4.30 8.91 -7.90
C ASN A 51 -3.03 8.75 -8.73
N GLN A 52 -2.29 9.84 -8.95
CA GLN A 52 -0.99 9.88 -9.63
C GLN A 52 -0.99 9.28 -11.03
N LEU A 53 -2.02 9.60 -11.85
CA LEU A 53 -2.09 9.20 -13.25
C LEU A 53 -0.96 9.78 -14.09
N GLY A 54 -0.43 10.95 -13.70
CA GLY A 54 0.73 11.57 -14.34
C GLY A 54 2.04 10.81 -14.14
N ARG A 55 2.14 9.95 -13.10
CA ARG A 55 3.40 9.30 -12.71
C ARG A 55 4.08 8.52 -13.84
N TYR A 56 3.31 7.79 -14.62
CA TYR A 56 3.81 6.95 -15.70
C TYR A 56 3.32 7.38 -17.10
N HIS A 57 2.67 8.55 -17.20
CA HIS A 57 2.07 9.03 -18.45
C HIS A 57 3.03 8.93 -19.65
N ASP A 58 4.19 9.59 -19.58
CA ASP A 58 5.13 9.64 -20.71
C ASP A 58 5.72 8.26 -21.03
N ALA A 59 6.07 7.48 -20.00
CA ALA A 59 6.56 6.12 -20.17
C ALA A 59 5.49 5.18 -20.76
N ASN A 60 4.21 5.41 -20.45
CA ASN A 60 3.10 4.66 -21.05
C ASN A 60 2.93 5.03 -22.53
N GLU A 61 2.98 6.32 -22.87
CA GLU A 61 2.91 6.76 -24.27
C GLU A 61 4.03 6.15 -25.11
N GLU A 62 5.27 6.15 -24.58
CA GLU A 62 6.40 5.51 -25.24
C GLU A 62 6.14 4.01 -25.49
N LEU A 63 5.67 3.27 -24.48
CA LEU A 63 5.38 1.84 -24.61
C LEU A 63 4.23 1.53 -25.57
N ARG A 64 3.23 2.42 -25.70
CA ARG A 64 2.09 2.26 -26.63
C ARG A 64 2.52 2.39 -28.08
N THR A 65 3.53 3.22 -28.38
CA THR A 65 4.06 3.39 -29.74
C THR A 65 4.92 2.22 -30.20
N GLN A 66 5.41 1.39 -29.26
CA GLN A 66 6.22 0.21 -29.57
C GLN A 66 5.35 -0.99 -29.95
N PRO A 67 5.86 -1.93 -30.76
CA PRO A 67 5.18 -3.20 -31.01
C PRO A 67 4.86 -3.91 -29.68
N ALA A 68 3.67 -4.53 -29.63
CA ALA A 68 3.29 -5.29 -28.43
C ALA A 68 4.25 -6.46 -28.21
N GLU A 69 4.91 -6.48 -27.07
CA GLU A 69 5.75 -7.62 -26.67
C GLU A 69 4.89 -8.76 -26.15
N ALA A 70 4.98 -9.92 -26.79
CA ALA A 70 4.11 -11.08 -26.53
C ALA A 70 4.18 -11.59 -25.07
N LYS A 71 5.26 -11.29 -24.35
CA LYS A 71 5.48 -11.74 -22.97
C LYS A 71 5.64 -10.57 -21.99
N ARG A 72 5.12 -9.39 -22.34
CA ARG A 72 5.15 -8.26 -21.41
C ARG A 72 4.38 -8.60 -20.15
N VAL A 73 4.98 -8.35 -18.99
CA VAL A 73 4.33 -8.46 -17.68
C VAL A 73 4.39 -7.11 -16.98
N VAL A 74 3.25 -6.64 -16.51
CA VAL A 74 3.18 -5.42 -15.70
C VAL A 74 3.17 -5.78 -14.22
N PHE A 75 4.06 -5.16 -13.45
CA PHE A 75 4.08 -5.23 -12.00
C PHE A 75 3.33 -4.01 -11.46
N MET A 76 2.09 -4.23 -11.05
CA MET A 76 1.22 -3.24 -10.43
C MET A 76 1.34 -3.35 -8.93
N GLY A 77 1.52 -2.22 -8.23
CA GLY A 77 1.62 -2.23 -6.78
C GLY A 77 1.91 -0.88 -6.16
N ASP A 78 2.32 -0.92 -4.92
CA ASP A 78 2.70 0.21 -4.09
C ASP A 78 4.22 0.46 -4.05
N SER A 79 4.73 1.02 -2.94
CA SER A 79 6.17 1.29 -2.75
C SER A 79 7.03 0.03 -2.82
N ILE A 80 6.52 -1.13 -2.41
CA ILE A 80 7.28 -2.38 -2.48
C ILE A 80 7.53 -2.76 -3.95
N THR A 81 6.56 -2.50 -4.83
CA THR A 81 6.74 -2.69 -6.27
C THR A 81 7.58 -1.55 -6.88
N ASP A 82 7.31 -0.30 -6.53
CA ASP A 82 8.01 0.90 -7.03
C ASP A 82 9.54 0.80 -6.84
N LEU A 83 9.95 0.40 -5.63
CA LEU A 83 11.36 0.27 -5.25
C LEU A 83 12.04 -0.99 -5.83
N TRP A 84 11.28 -1.91 -6.41
CA TRP A 84 11.85 -3.15 -6.96
C TRP A 84 12.53 -2.91 -8.30
N LYS A 85 13.83 -3.05 -8.32
CA LYS A 85 14.67 -2.93 -9.53
C LYS A 85 14.48 -4.15 -10.42
N LEU A 86 13.39 -4.19 -11.19
CA LEU A 86 13.04 -5.35 -12.02
C LEU A 86 14.13 -5.72 -13.04
N GLY A 87 14.83 -4.73 -13.61
CA GLY A 87 15.91 -4.96 -14.56
C GLY A 87 17.11 -5.71 -13.94
N GLU A 88 17.36 -5.55 -12.63
CA GLU A 88 18.39 -6.30 -11.91
C GLU A 88 17.90 -7.70 -11.54
N SER A 89 16.65 -7.83 -11.10
CA SER A 89 16.06 -9.11 -10.66
C SER A 89 15.68 -10.04 -11.82
N PHE A 90 15.33 -9.47 -13.00
CA PHE A 90 14.80 -10.17 -14.14
C PHE A 90 15.46 -9.70 -15.44
N ALA A 91 16.78 -9.75 -15.50
CA ALA A 91 17.56 -9.26 -16.64
C ALA A 91 17.04 -9.82 -17.99
N GLY A 92 16.81 -8.92 -18.95
CA GLY A 92 16.35 -9.29 -20.29
C GLY A 92 14.89 -9.72 -20.40
N LYS A 93 14.11 -9.61 -19.34
CA LYS A 93 12.65 -9.86 -19.38
C LYS A 93 11.89 -8.57 -19.69
N PRO A 94 10.80 -8.63 -20.47
CA PRO A 94 9.96 -7.47 -20.81
C PRO A 94 9.00 -7.13 -19.66
N TYR A 95 9.54 -6.91 -18.48
CA TYR A 95 8.75 -6.61 -17.29
C TYR A 95 8.74 -5.11 -17.02
N VAL A 96 7.55 -4.60 -16.76
CA VAL A 96 7.28 -3.16 -16.64
C VAL A 96 6.85 -2.87 -15.20
N ASN A 97 7.60 -2.01 -14.51
CA ASN A 97 7.24 -1.56 -13.17
C ASN A 97 6.18 -0.46 -13.24
N ARG A 98 5.07 -0.65 -12.55
CA ARG A 98 3.97 0.30 -12.33
C ARG A 98 3.60 0.37 -10.84
N GLY A 99 4.60 0.24 -9.97
CA GLY A 99 4.48 0.51 -8.56
C GLY A 99 4.45 2.02 -8.29
N ILE A 100 3.65 2.47 -7.33
CA ILE A 100 3.63 3.85 -6.87
C ILE A 100 3.57 3.86 -5.34
N GLY A 101 4.57 4.50 -4.72
CA GLY A 101 4.70 4.55 -3.27
C GLY A 101 3.44 5.06 -2.57
N GLY A 102 3.03 4.37 -1.50
CA GLY A 102 1.92 4.78 -0.64
C GLY A 102 0.52 4.46 -1.18
N GLN A 103 0.38 3.98 -2.42
CA GLN A 103 -0.94 3.73 -3.02
C GLN A 103 -1.69 2.58 -2.38
N THR A 104 -3.02 2.76 -2.32
CA THR A 104 -4.02 1.79 -1.90
C THR A 104 -4.67 1.09 -3.10
N THR A 105 -5.42 0.03 -2.84
CA THR A 105 -6.13 -0.73 -3.89
C THR A 105 -7.09 0.12 -4.69
N SER A 106 -7.76 1.10 -4.08
CA SER A 106 -8.67 2.03 -4.78
C SER A 106 -7.94 2.89 -5.81
N GLN A 107 -6.75 3.40 -5.48
CA GLN A 107 -5.93 4.18 -6.40
C GLN A 107 -5.38 3.30 -7.54
N MET A 108 -4.98 2.07 -7.25
CA MET A 108 -4.55 1.11 -8.27
C MET A 108 -5.68 0.77 -9.24
N LEU A 109 -6.92 0.61 -8.77
CA LEU A 109 -8.08 0.35 -9.61
C LEU A 109 -8.30 1.47 -10.65
N VAL A 110 -8.20 2.73 -10.23
CA VAL A 110 -8.41 3.88 -11.13
C VAL A 110 -7.38 3.94 -12.25
N ARG A 111 -6.14 3.50 -12.02
CA ARG A 111 -5.08 3.53 -13.02
C ARG A 111 -4.90 2.24 -13.82
N MET A 112 -5.83 1.28 -13.70
CA MET A 112 -5.75 0.03 -14.46
C MET A 112 -5.70 0.20 -15.96
N TYR A 113 -6.47 1.16 -16.52
CA TYR A 113 -6.42 1.42 -17.95
C TYR A 113 -5.06 1.96 -18.40
N PRO A 114 -4.61 3.14 -17.92
CA PRO A 114 -3.38 3.74 -18.45
C PRO A 114 -2.13 2.91 -18.17
N ASP A 115 -2.05 2.26 -17.00
CA ASP A 115 -0.83 1.64 -16.51
C ASP A 115 -0.75 0.12 -16.77
N VAL A 116 -1.87 -0.50 -17.15
CA VAL A 116 -1.92 -1.95 -17.42
C VAL A 116 -2.56 -2.27 -18.76
N ILE A 117 -3.85 -1.98 -18.91
CA ILE A 117 -4.64 -2.46 -20.05
C ILE A 117 -4.11 -1.91 -21.36
N ASP A 118 -3.88 -0.60 -21.43
CA ASP A 118 -3.39 0.07 -22.65
C ASP A 118 -1.96 -0.35 -23.02
N LEU A 119 -1.22 -0.93 -22.08
CA LEU A 119 0.12 -1.49 -22.34
C LEU A 119 0.07 -2.90 -22.96
N ARG A 120 -1.12 -3.50 -23.03
CA ARG A 120 -1.38 -4.82 -23.65
C ARG A 120 -0.43 -5.91 -23.14
N PRO A 121 -0.31 -6.11 -21.82
CA PRO A 121 0.57 -7.14 -21.28
C PRO A 121 -0.08 -8.53 -21.44
N ALA A 122 0.74 -9.57 -21.45
CA ALA A 122 0.28 -10.95 -21.33
C ALA A 122 -0.20 -11.29 -19.93
N ALA A 123 0.43 -10.67 -18.90
CA ALA A 123 0.03 -10.85 -17.50
C ALA A 123 0.25 -9.57 -16.69
N VAL A 124 -0.51 -9.45 -15.61
CA VAL A 124 -0.31 -8.45 -14.54
C VAL A 124 -0.05 -9.17 -13.22
N ILE A 125 0.98 -8.76 -12.50
CA ILE A 125 1.27 -9.21 -11.13
C ILE A 125 0.91 -8.08 -10.18
N ILE A 126 0.10 -8.35 -9.16
CA ILE A 126 -0.52 -7.36 -8.31
C ILE A 126 -0.10 -7.59 -6.86
N LEU A 127 0.62 -6.65 -6.30
CA LEU A 127 0.98 -6.60 -4.87
C LEU A 127 0.33 -5.37 -4.25
N ALA A 128 -0.73 -5.58 -3.46
CA ALA A 128 -1.55 -4.49 -2.93
C ALA A 128 -2.21 -4.86 -1.60
N GLY A 129 -2.53 -3.86 -0.78
CA GLY A 129 -3.27 -4.00 0.46
C GLY A 129 -2.55 -3.54 1.72
N THR A 130 -1.22 -3.44 1.72
CA THR A 130 -0.47 -2.99 2.91
C THR A 130 -0.80 -1.55 3.30
N ASN A 131 -1.02 -0.68 2.31
CA ASN A 131 -1.36 0.72 2.52
C ASN A 131 -2.85 0.94 2.81
N ASP A 132 -3.71 0.03 2.38
CA ASP A 132 -5.12 -0.01 2.79
C ASP A 132 -5.21 -0.33 4.29
N ILE A 133 -4.47 -1.34 4.76
CA ILE A 133 -4.39 -1.69 6.18
C ILE A 133 -3.86 -0.51 7.01
N ALA A 134 -2.87 0.23 6.50
CA ALA A 134 -2.35 1.45 7.12
C ALA A 134 -3.25 2.68 6.96
N GLN A 135 -4.38 2.56 6.27
CA GLN A 135 -5.36 3.63 6.05
C GLN A 135 -4.78 4.89 5.37
N ASN A 136 -3.84 4.72 4.45
CA ASN A 136 -3.16 5.83 3.76
C ASN A 136 -4.13 6.79 3.04
N THR A 137 -5.28 6.31 2.58
CA THR A 137 -6.32 7.11 1.93
C THR A 137 -7.57 7.27 2.80
N GLY A 138 -7.46 7.02 4.10
CA GLY A 138 -8.54 7.06 5.06
C GLY A 138 -9.06 5.67 5.45
N PRO A 139 -10.09 5.61 6.29
CA PRO A 139 -10.62 4.36 6.81
C PRO A 139 -11.18 3.47 5.69
N VAL A 140 -10.77 2.21 5.66
CA VAL A 140 -11.29 1.20 4.75
C VAL A 140 -11.63 -0.09 5.52
N THR A 141 -12.58 -0.85 5.04
CA THR A 141 -12.87 -2.20 5.55
C THR A 141 -12.14 -3.24 4.73
N LEU A 142 -11.94 -4.42 5.30
CA LEU A 142 -11.40 -5.56 4.55
C LEU A 142 -12.22 -5.85 3.28
N THR A 143 -13.55 -5.79 3.38
CA THR A 143 -14.46 -5.97 2.24
C THR A 143 -14.19 -4.98 1.11
N MET A 144 -13.95 -3.70 1.41
CA MET A 144 -13.62 -2.70 0.39
C MET A 144 -12.31 -3.02 -0.33
N VAL A 145 -11.30 -3.49 0.40
CA VAL A 145 -10.03 -3.94 -0.20
C VAL A 145 -10.26 -5.15 -1.11
N GLN A 146 -11.04 -6.11 -0.67
CA GLN A 146 -11.43 -7.30 -1.43
C GLN A 146 -12.17 -6.92 -2.72
N GLU A 147 -13.16 -6.05 -2.64
CA GLU A 147 -13.94 -5.56 -3.78
C GLU A 147 -13.06 -4.84 -4.80
N ASN A 148 -12.10 -4.02 -4.36
CA ASN A 148 -11.13 -3.40 -5.26
C ASN A 148 -10.26 -4.43 -5.98
N LEU A 149 -9.74 -5.44 -5.27
CA LEU A 149 -8.95 -6.52 -5.87
C LEU A 149 -9.78 -7.39 -6.83
N MET A 150 -11.05 -7.62 -6.51
CA MET A 150 -11.99 -8.31 -7.41
C MET A 150 -12.17 -7.50 -8.70
N ALA A 151 -12.48 -6.20 -8.58
CA ALA A 151 -12.68 -5.31 -9.73
C ALA A 151 -11.42 -5.22 -10.62
N ILE A 152 -10.23 -5.12 -10.02
CA ILE A 152 -8.95 -5.14 -10.75
C ILE A 152 -8.78 -6.46 -11.51
N THR A 153 -9.07 -7.58 -10.87
CA THR A 153 -8.95 -8.92 -11.46
C THR A 153 -9.93 -9.13 -12.61
N GLU A 154 -11.19 -8.77 -12.41
CA GLU A 154 -12.23 -8.85 -13.43
C GLU A 154 -11.93 -7.97 -14.64
N LEU A 155 -11.47 -6.75 -14.38
CA LEU A 155 -11.11 -5.80 -15.42
C LEU A 155 -9.95 -6.32 -16.28
N ALA A 156 -8.89 -6.85 -15.65
CA ALA A 156 -7.76 -7.47 -16.35
C ALA A 156 -8.21 -8.69 -17.17
N GLY A 157 -8.99 -9.59 -16.55
CA GLY A 157 -9.50 -10.80 -17.19
C GLY A 157 -10.39 -10.50 -18.40
N LYS A 158 -11.23 -9.46 -18.33
CA LYS A 158 -12.05 -9.00 -19.46
C LYS A 158 -11.23 -8.58 -20.67
N HIS A 159 -10.00 -8.14 -20.46
CA HIS A 159 -9.05 -7.77 -21.51
C HIS A 159 -8.09 -8.90 -21.90
N GLY A 160 -8.34 -10.14 -21.44
CA GLY A 160 -7.50 -11.30 -21.75
C GLY A 160 -6.13 -11.30 -21.07
N ILE A 161 -5.94 -10.47 -20.05
CA ILE A 161 -4.69 -10.36 -19.31
C ILE A 161 -4.70 -11.40 -18.18
N GLN A 162 -3.68 -12.24 -18.10
CA GLN A 162 -3.53 -13.21 -17.02
C GLN A 162 -3.23 -12.48 -15.71
N VAL A 163 -3.90 -12.87 -14.62
CA VAL A 163 -3.76 -12.21 -13.33
C VAL A 163 -2.95 -13.06 -12.36
N ILE A 164 -1.97 -12.43 -11.72
CA ILE A 164 -1.19 -12.99 -10.63
C ILE A 164 -1.44 -12.13 -9.39
N LEU A 165 -2.07 -12.71 -8.37
CA LEU A 165 -2.32 -12.05 -7.10
C LEU A 165 -1.25 -12.45 -6.08
N CYS A 166 -0.57 -11.45 -5.51
CA CYS A 166 0.48 -11.67 -4.53
C CYS A 166 -0.06 -11.57 -3.11
N SER A 167 0.48 -12.39 -2.21
CA SER A 167 0.30 -12.12 -0.79
C SER A 167 0.99 -10.82 -0.40
N VAL A 168 0.36 -10.04 0.47
CA VAL A 168 0.97 -8.89 1.16
C VAL A 168 2.13 -9.40 2.00
N THR A 169 3.28 -8.75 1.90
CA THR A 169 4.47 -9.11 2.68
C THR A 169 4.25 -8.87 4.18
N PRO A 170 4.91 -9.64 5.05
CA PRO A 170 4.91 -9.32 6.48
C PRO A 170 5.65 -8.01 6.73
N ILE A 171 5.42 -7.44 7.89
CA ILE A 171 6.16 -6.28 8.42
C ILE A 171 7.02 -6.70 9.60
N SER A 172 7.94 -5.87 10.06
CA SER A 172 8.69 -6.10 11.30
C SER A 172 8.93 -4.81 12.08
N ASP A 173 9.14 -5.00 13.40
CA ASP A 173 9.50 -3.94 14.33
C ASP A 173 11.00 -4.01 14.71
N TYR A 174 11.80 -4.77 13.96
CA TYR A 174 13.21 -4.98 14.25
C TYR A 174 14.08 -3.78 13.90
N ALA A 175 13.73 -3.06 12.83
CA ALA A 175 14.48 -1.90 12.41
C ALA A 175 14.06 -0.65 13.18
N PRO A 176 14.99 0.25 13.54
CA PRO A 176 14.63 1.58 14.01
C PRO A 176 14.00 2.35 12.84
N MET A 177 12.82 2.94 13.05
CA MET A 177 12.22 3.78 12.01
C MET A 177 13.16 4.92 11.61
N PRO A 178 13.37 5.17 10.30
CA PRO A 178 14.08 6.34 9.84
C PRO A 178 13.34 7.61 10.30
N VAL A 179 14.10 8.58 10.81
CA VAL A 179 13.56 9.90 11.17
C VAL A 179 13.03 10.55 9.88
N GLY A 180 11.71 10.75 9.77
CA GLY A 180 11.10 11.47 8.65
C GLY A 180 9.97 10.73 7.91
N TRP A 181 9.70 9.47 8.19
CA TRP A 181 8.60 8.72 7.61
C TRP A 181 7.44 8.60 8.62
N GLY A 182 6.27 9.11 8.23
CA GLY A 182 5.09 9.09 9.07
C GLY A 182 5.15 10.13 10.20
N ASN A 183 4.51 11.28 10.02
CA ASN A 183 4.43 12.32 11.04
C ASN A 183 3.35 12.02 12.06
N PRO A 184 3.71 11.76 13.33
CA PRO A 184 3.00 12.43 14.40
C PRO A 184 3.63 13.82 14.59
N PRO A 185 2.85 14.87 14.93
CA PRO A 185 3.40 16.16 15.27
C PRO A 185 4.40 15.98 16.40
N GLN A 186 5.66 16.36 16.16
CA GLN A 186 6.70 16.34 17.18
C GLN A 186 6.33 17.39 18.23
N THR A 187 5.81 16.96 19.35
CA THR A 187 5.91 17.77 20.57
C THR A 187 7.36 17.65 21.05
N ALA A 188 8.00 18.80 21.27
CA ALA A 188 9.46 18.91 21.48
C ALA A 188 10.03 18.13 22.68
N ASP A 189 9.22 17.59 23.60
CA ASP A 189 9.64 17.06 24.89
C ASP A 189 9.07 15.67 25.24
N GLY A 190 8.47 14.94 24.28
CA GLY A 190 8.02 13.56 24.54
C GLY A 190 9.08 12.53 24.17
N PRO A 191 9.17 11.38 24.88
CA PRO A 191 9.99 10.27 24.42
C PRO A 191 9.56 9.93 22.99
N ARG A 192 10.52 9.89 22.04
CA ARG A 192 10.25 9.52 20.65
C ARG A 192 9.52 8.18 20.65
N GLN A 193 8.22 8.22 20.42
CA GLN A 193 7.41 7.03 20.31
C GLN A 193 7.92 6.29 19.07
N LYS A 194 8.51 5.12 19.27
CA LYS A 194 8.96 4.25 18.19
C LYS A 194 7.70 3.87 17.43
N LEU A 195 7.51 4.44 16.23
CA LEU A 195 6.44 3.98 15.35
C LEU A 195 6.75 2.52 15.03
N VAL A 196 5.90 1.64 15.50
CA VAL A 196 6.04 0.20 15.34
C VAL A 196 5.20 -0.16 14.12
N GLN A 197 5.81 -0.74 13.09
CA GLN A 197 5.09 -1.11 11.85
C GLN A 197 3.85 -1.95 12.13
N SER A 198 3.93 -2.82 13.15
CA SER A 198 2.82 -3.66 13.59
C SER A 198 1.62 -2.88 14.15
N THR A 199 1.80 -1.63 14.56
CA THR A 199 0.69 -0.77 15.01
C THR A 199 -0.14 -0.26 13.83
N GLU A 200 0.53 0.15 12.75
CA GLU A 200 -0.15 0.64 11.54
C GLU A 200 -0.65 -0.50 10.65
N ARG A 201 0.06 -1.63 10.69
CA ARG A 201 -0.19 -2.82 9.87
C ARG A 201 -0.25 -4.07 10.75
N PRO A 202 -1.34 -4.30 11.50
CA PRO A 202 -1.44 -5.46 12.37
C PRO A 202 -1.21 -6.77 11.60
N PRO A 203 -0.28 -7.64 12.03
CA PRO A 203 0.01 -8.91 11.35
C PRO A 203 -1.22 -9.78 11.14
N SER A 204 -2.19 -9.75 12.05
CA SER A 204 -3.45 -10.48 11.92
C SER A 204 -4.28 -10.03 10.72
N GLN A 205 -4.29 -8.72 10.40
CA GLN A 205 -5.01 -8.20 9.23
C GLN A 205 -4.29 -8.56 7.92
N ILE A 206 -2.95 -8.56 7.92
CA ILE A 206 -2.16 -9.04 6.78
C ILE A 206 -2.47 -10.51 6.50
N LEU A 207 -2.46 -11.35 7.52
CA LEU A 207 -2.77 -12.78 7.38
C LEU A 207 -4.20 -13.00 6.89
N GLN A 208 -5.18 -12.28 7.44
CA GLN A 208 -6.56 -12.37 7.02
C GLN A 208 -6.76 -11.99 5.55
N LEU A 209 -6.12 -10.91 5.11
CA LEU A 209 -6.15 -10.50 3.70
C LEU A 209 -5.46 -11.54 2.81
N ASN A 210 -4.31 -12.06 3.21
CA ASN A 210 -3.56 -13.06 2.43
C ASN A 210 -4.32 -14.38 2.27
N GLU A 211 -5.01 -14.84 3.30
CA GLU A 211 -5.86 -16.02 3.22
C GLU A 211 -7.00 -15.82 2.23
N TRP A 212 -7.63 -14.64 2.26
CA TRP A 212 -8.65 -14.29 1.28
C TRP A 212 -8.07 -14.20 -0.14
N ILE A 213 -6.94 -13.50 -0.36
CA ILE A 213 -6.29 -13.40 -1.68
C ILE A 213 -6.02 -14.78 -2.26
N LYS A 214 -5.47 -15.70 -1.45
CA LYS A 214 -5.17 -17.06 -1.87
C LYS A 214 -6.44 -17.82 -2.29
N SER A 215 -7.48 -17.73 -1.50
CA SER A 215 -8.76 -18.40 -1.76
C SER A 215 -9.44 -17.80 -2.99
N TYR A 216 -9.44 -16.49 -3.12
CA TYR A 216 -10.02 -15.78 -4.25
C TYR A 216 -9.26 -16.09 -5.55
N ALA A 217 -7.94 -16.06 -5.55
CA ALA A 217 -7.13 -16.42 -6.71
C ALA A 217 -7.50 -17.81 -7.23
N ALA A 218 -7.63 -18.80 -6.33
CA ALA A 218 -8.04 -20.16 -6.70
C ALA A 218 -9.46 -20.21 -7.28
N SER A 219 -10.39 -19.42 -6.76
CA SER A 219 -11.79 -19.42 -7.20
C SER A 219 -11.99 -18.82 -8.60
N VAL A 220 -11.14 -17.90 -9.02
CA VAL A 220 -11.23 -17.22 -10.33
C VAL A 220 -10.19 -17.70 -11.34
N GLY A 221 -9.38 -18.71 -10.99
CA GLY A 221 -8.31 -19.23 -11.86
C GLY A 221 -7.11 -18.32 -12.02
N ALA A 222 -6.95 -17.31 -11.15
CA ALA A 222 -5.76 -16.48 -11.10
C ALA A 222 -4.60 -17.23 -10.43
N VAL A 223 -3.37 -16.87 -10.77
CA VAL A 223 -2.19 -17.44 -10.14
C VAL A 223 -1.93 -16.73 -8.80
N TYR A 224 -1.70 -17.49 -7.74
CA TYR A 224 -1.27 -16.95 -6.46
C TYR A 224 0.25 -16.96 -6.33
N ALA A 225 0.86 -15.83 -5.96
CA ALA A 225 2.28 -15.68 -5.68
C ALA A 225 2.50 -15.42 -4.19
N ASP A 226 3.10 -16.37 -3.48
CA ASP A 226 3.28 -16.32 -2.04
C ASP A 226 4.56 -15.59 -1.63
N TYR A 227 4.54 -14.26 -1.69
CA TYR A 227 5.66 -13.44 -1.21
C TYR A 227 5.81 -13.48 0.31
N PHE A 228 4.68 -13.60 1.04
CA PHE A 228 4.70 -13.63 2.50
C PHE A 228 5.60 -14.75 3.00
N SER A 229 5.35 -15.98 2.55
CA SER A 229 6.14 -17.16 2.97
C SER A 229 7.60 -17.10 2.56
N ALA A 230 7.94 -16.35 1.50
CA ALA A 230 9.32 -16.21 1.05
C ALA A 230 10.20 -15.35 1.97
N VAL A 231 9.59 -14.45 2.76
CA VAL A 231 10.32 -13.44 3.55
C VAL A 231 9.93 -13.40 5.02
N VAL A 232 8.99 -14.23 5.47
CA VAL A 232 8.57 -14.30 6.87
C VAL A 232 9.57 -15.06 7.73
N ASP A 233 9.68 -14.67 9.01
CA ASP A 233 10.42 -15.41 10.02
C ASP A 233 9.50 -16.30 10.88
N GLU A 234 10.08 -16.99 11.86
CA GLU A 234 9.38 -17.89 12.77
C GLU A 234 8.36 -17.19 13.69
N LYS A 235 8.46 -15.86 13.82
CA LYS A 235 7.56 -15.02 14.63
C LYS A 235 6.42 -14.44 13.78
N GLY A 236 6.36 -14.74 12.49
CA GLY A 236 5.38 -14.16 11.57
C GLY A 236 5.72 -12.74 11.10
N MET A 237 6.94 -12.29 11.30
CA MET A 237 7.42 -10.95 10.96
C MET A 237 8.32 -10.98 9.73
N LEU A 238 8.49 -9.84 9.07
CA LEU A 238 9.50 -9.71 8.01
C LEU A 238 10.88 -10.00 8.58
N LYS A 239 11.54 -11.00 8.00
CA LYS A 239 12.79 -11.55 8.52
C LYS A 239 13.83 -10.47 8.72
N GLU A 240 14.52 -10.52 9.86
CA GLU A 240 15.59 -9.61 10.18
C GLU A 240 16.66 -9.59 9.08
N GLY A 241 17.09 -8.38 8.69
CA GLY A 241 18.04 -8.17 7.61
C GLY A 241 17.45 -8.23 6.18
N TYR A 242 16.13 -8.45 6.02
CA TYR A 242 15.45 -8.36 4.72
C TYR A 242 14.81 -7.00 4.47
N SER A 243 14.83 -6.13 5.46
CA SER A 243 14.33 -4.75 5.37
C SER A 243 15.20 -3.83 6.24
N ASN A 244 15.28 -2.55 5.86
CA ASN A 244 15.97 -1.53 6.64
C ASN A 244 15.01 -0.70 7.50
N ASP A 245 13.71 -0.77 7.25
CA ASP A 245 12.67 0.01 7.92
C ASP A 245 11.50 -0.85 8.45
N GLY A 246 11.58 -2.16 8.26
CA GLY A 246 10.57 -3.12 8.70
C GLY A 246 9.36 -3.25 7.78
N LEU A 247 9.32 -2.54 6.65
CA LEU A 247 8.24 -2.58 5.66
C LEU A 247 8.75 -2.92 4.26
N HIS A 248 9.73 -2.15 3.76
CA HIS A 248 10.23 -2.28 2.40
C HIS A 248 11.34 -3.33 2.32
N PRO A 249 11.20 -4.35 1.49
CA PRO A 249 12.28 -5.31 1.25
C PRO A 249 13.53 -4.60 0.71
N ASN A 250 14.69 -4.95 1.26
CA ASN A 250 15.97 -4.58 0.67
C ASN A 250 16.39 -5.61 -0.41
N GLU A 251 17.60 -5.48 -0.94
CA GLU A 251 18.12 -6.40 -1.98
C GLU A 251 17.99 -7.89 -1.59
N LYS A 252 18.23 -8.23 -0.30
CA LYS A 252 18.07 -9.61 0.18
C LYS A 252 16.62 -10.05 0.21
N GLY A 253 15.72 -9.15 0.60
CA GLY A 253 14.27 -9.40 0.58
C GLY A 253 13.76 -9.63 -0.84
N TYR A 254 14.08 -8.74 -1.78
CA TYR A 254 13.71 -8.91 -3.19
C TYR A 254 14.32 -10.15 -3.82
N ALA A 255 15.56 -10.53 -3.47
CA ALA A 255 16.18 -11.76 -3.95
C ALA A 255 15.41 -13.02 -3.51
N ARG A 256 14.65 -12.97 -2.41
CA ARG A 256 13.76 -14.07 -1.99
C ARG A 256 12.41 -14.03 -2.70
N MET A 257 11.90 -12.84 -3.05
CA MET A 257 10.62 -12.67 -3.76
C MET A 257 10.75 -12.98 -5.26
N ALA A 258 11.89 -12.66 -5.88
CA ALA A 258 12.07 -12.81 -7.33
C ALA A 258 11.81 -14.23 -7.87
N PRO A 259 12.30 -15.33 -7.26
CA PRO A 259 11.97 -16.68 -7.72
C PRO A 259 10.48 -17.01 -7.63
N VAL A 260 9.78 -16.46 -6.63
CA VAL A 260 8.32 -16.66 -6.48
C VAL A 260 7.58 -15.96 -7.62
N ALA A 261 7.99 -14.72 -7.96
CA ALA A 261 7.42 -13.99 -9.08
C ALA A 261 7.67 -14.73 -10.40
N ASP A 262 8.90 -15.15 -10.66
CA ASP A 262 9.26 -15.84 -11.91
C ASP A 262 8.48 -17.15 -12.09
N LEU A 263 8.35 -17.92 -11.01
CA LEU A 263 7.54 -19.14 -11.02
C LEU A 263 6.04 -18.85 -11.30
N ALA A 264 5.49 -17.81 -10.67
CA ALA A 264 4.09 -17.43 -10.84
C ALA A 264 3.84 -16.91 -12.28
N ILE A 265 4.74 -16.09 -12.81
CA ILE A 265 4.67 -15.61 -14.19
C ILE A 265 4.77 -16.80 -15.17
N GLY A 266 5.70 -17.73 -14.94
CA GLY A 266 5.82 -18.93 -15.75
C GLY A 266 4.58 -19.82 -15.74
N LYS A 267 3.77 -19.81 -14.66
CA LYS A 267 2.47 -20.50 -14.60
C LYS A 267 1.39 -19.73 -15.36
N ALA A 268 1.36 -18.40 -15.25
CA ALA A 268 0.36 -17.55 -15.89
C ALA A 268 0.51 -17.49 -17.42
N LEU A 269 1.72 -17.68 -17.95
CA LEU A 269 2.03 -17.58 -19.38
C LEU A 269 2.06 -18.96 -20.12
N LYS A 270 1.62 -20.03 -19.48
CA LYS A 270 1.43 -21.35 -20.10
C LYS A 270 0.09 -21.41 -20.83
#